data_8b63e3052ad21d77aa8d3742fdd56cd1
#
_entry.id   8b63e3052ad21d77aa8d3742fdd56cd1
#
_cell.length_a   1.000
_cell.length_b   1.000
_cell.length_c   1.000
_cell.angle_alpha   90.00
_cell.angle_beta   90.00
_cell.angle_gamma   90.00
#
_symmetry.space_group_name_H-M   'P 1'
#
loop_
_entity.id
_entity.type
_entity.pdbx_description
1 polymer ?
#
loop_
_entity_poly.entity_id
_entity_poly.type
_entity_poly.pdbx_seq_one_letter_code
_entity_poly.pdbx_strand_id
1 'polypeptide(L)'
;GSAISYTIKSDIPAAEALDFYDVVDQYDKRVELPEADIALKIIDGKTGEVALAKGTDYKLIAADGTDGKTKFWTAEFTEAGRKKLVENRKDDNTKVQMDLSGTVKDKVEADGLFKNKAILLPNAPSNGWKPNSGEVPPPDYPNSEVVSKFGKVKITKVSSVDATAKLKDAEFEVYKCTPTTKPTENFQSVDASLDKKLSPAGKETYATDANGEVTIDGLRNNDWENNEAVANPGYYCLVETKAPEGFELQTRPIAFQVLESNSTADNEYTLNTTVKDVPKRGGFNLPLTGAAGIGVLIGAGALLVGGSGAIALANKRRKEQADA
;
A
#
# COMPACT_ATOMS: atom_id res chain seq x y z
N GLY A 1 -8.02 -0.06 -5.84
CA GLY A 1 -6.86 -0.95 -5.81
C GLY A 1 -5.70 -0.35 -5.04
N SER A 2 -4.72 -1.17 -4.68
CA SER A 2 -3.47 -0.66 -4.12
C SER A 2 -2.72 0.15 -5.17
N ALA A 3 -2.21 1.33 -4.77
CA ALA A 3 -1.44 2.18 -5.68
C ALA A 3 -0.13 1.49 -6.07
N ILE A 4 0.22 1.57 -7.34
CA ILE A 4 1.48 1.10 -7.90
C ILE A 4 2.01 2.16 -8.87
N SER A 5 3.31 2.33 -8.92
CA SER A 5 3.96 3.22 -9.88
C SER A 5 5.24 2.62 -10.41
N TYR A 6 5.54 2.92 -11.65
CA TYR A 6 6.76 2.52 -12.34
C TYR A 6 7.44 3.74 -12.92
N THR A 7 8.76 3.74 -12.90
CA THR A 7 9.59 4.73 -13.56
C THR A 7 10.57 4.02 -14.47
N ILE A 8 10.46 4.25 -15.77
CA ILE A 8 11.33 3.70 -16.80
C ILE A 8 12.31 4.80 -17.22
N LYS A 9 13.60 4.50 -17.22
CA LYS A 9 14.64 5.39 -17.71
C LYS A 9 15.36 4.73 -18.87
N SER A 10 15.29 5.37 -20.03
CA SER A 10 15.80 4.85 -21.30
C SER A 10 16.92 5.73 -21.84
N ASP A 11 17.95 5.11 -22.38
CA ASP A 11 19.07 5.80 -23.00
C ASP A 11 18.64 6.52 -24.27
N ILE A 12 19.22 7.68 -24.52
CA ILE A 12 19.11 8.38 -25.79
C ILE A 12 20.43 8.11 -26.56
N PRO A 13 20.38 7.45 -27.73
CA PRO A 13 21.59 7.20 -28.50
C PRO A 13 22.33 8.49 -28.89
N ALA A 14 23.65 8.43 -28.88
CA ALA A 14 24.49 9.52 -29.36
C ALA A 14 24.51 9.49 -30.91
N ALA A 15 23.58 10.20 -31.53
CA ALA A 15 23.42 10.25 -32.96
C ALA A 15 23.03 11.66 -33.41
N GLU A 16 23.34 12.01 -34.66
CA GLU A 16 22.93 13.29 -35.27
C GLU A 16 21.41 13.30 -35.58
N ALA A 17 20.83 12.13 -35.80
CA ALA A 17 19.41 11.94 -36.02
C ALA A 17 18.98 10.54 -35.54
N LEU A 18 17.72 10.39 -35.15
CA LEU A 18 17.08 9.11 -34.79
C LEU A 18 15.93 8.85 -35.78
N ASP A 19 16.04 7.78 -36.54
CA ASP A 19 14.97 7.36 -37.46
C ASP A 19 13.84 6.65 -36.73
N PHE A 20 14.16 6.07 -35.59
CA PHE A 20 13.23 5.31 -34.74
C PHE A 20 13.58 5.49 -33.25
N TYR A 21 12.58 5.52 -32.40
CA TYR A 21 12.76 5.47 -30.96
C TYR A 21 11.40 5.16 -30.31
N ASP A 22 11.30 4.01 -29.66
CA ASP A 22 10.11 3.64 -28.90
C ASP A 22 10.50 3.15 -27.50
N VAL A 23 9.66 3.46 -26.53
CA VAL A 23 9.72 2.89 -25.17
C VAL A 23 8.49 2.05 -24.95
N VAL A 24 8.69 0.78 -24.63
CA VAL A 24 7.61 -0.17 -24.43
C VAL A 24 7.57 -0.59 -22.96
N ASP A 25 6.41 -0.50 -22.37
CA ASP A 25 6.09 -1.00 -21.05
C ASP A 25 5.15 -2.20 -21.18
N GLN A 26 5.61 -3.38 -20.78
CA GLN A 26 4.83 -4.61 -20.70
C GLN A 26 4.51 -4.87 -19.23
N TYR A 27 3.25 -4.84 -18.87
CA TYR A 27 2.83 -4.97 -17.49
C TYR A 27 1.74 -6.04 -17.29
N ASP A 28 1.61 -6.50 -16.07
CA ASP A 28 0.58 -7.47 -15.67
C ASP A 28 -0.82 -6.91 -15.88
N LYS A 29 -1.73 -7.65 -16.53
CA LYS A 29 -3.10 -7.21 -16.81
C LYS A 29 -3.94 -6.91 -15.57
N ARG A 30 -3.53 -7.41 -14.40
CA ARG A 30 -4.16 -7.11 -13.10
C ARG A 30 -3.84 -5.71 -12.60
N VAL A 31 -2.90 -5.01 -13.25
CA VAL A 31 -2.60 -3.60 -13.01
C VAL A 31 -3.39 -2.74 -13.98
N GLU A 32 -3.96 -1.66 -13.51
CA GLU A 32 -4.56 -0.60 -14.32
C GLU A 32 -3.62 0.59 -14.34
N LEU A 33 -3.11 0.90 -15.53
CA LEU A 33 -2.29 2.08 -15.81
C LEU A 33 -3.06 2.99 -16.79
N PRO A 34 -3.82 3.97 -16.30
CA PRO A 34 -4.58 4.87 -17.16
C PRO A 34 -3.64 5.75 -18.00
N GLU A 35 -4.00 5.99 -19.24
CA GLU A 35 -3.22 6.86 -20.15
C GLU A 35 -2.96 8.26 -19.56
N ALA A 36 -3.92 8.79 -18.80
CA ALA A 36 -3.83 10.11 -18.18
C ALA A 36 -2.73 10.20 -17.11
N ASP A 37 -2.33 9.06 -16.55
CA ASP A 37 -1.34 8.96 -15.47
C ASP A 37 0.04 8.50 -16.00
N ILE A 38 0.24 8.62 -17.32
CA ILE A 38 1.51 8.34 -18.00
C ILE A 38 2.09 9.64 -18.55
N ALA A 39 3.31 9.96 -18.11
CA ALA A 39 4.01 11.16 -18.53
C ALA A 39 5.46 10.84 -18.94
N LEU A 40 5.93 11.51 -19.98
CA LEU A 40 7.31 11.39 -20.45
C LEU A 40 8.04 12.73 -20.35
N LYS A 41 9.32 12.65 -20.01
CA LYS A 41 10.23 13.79 -19.95
C LYS A 41 11.66 13.36 -20.29
N ILE A 42 12.49 14.32 -20.69
CA ILE A 42 13.94 14.15 -20.76
C ILE A 42 14.52 14.63 -19.44
N ILE A 43 15.41 13.85 -18.85
CA ILE A 43 16.16 14.20 -17.63
C ILE A 43 17.65 14.20 -17.93
N ASP A 44 18.43 15.12 -17.35
CA ASP A 44 19.87 15.22 -17.57
C ASP A 44 20.73 14.68 -16.42
N GLY A 45 20.10 14.01 -15.47
CA GLY A 45 20.79 13.43 -14.30
C GLY A 45 21.27 14.43 -13.24
N LYS A 46 21.07 15.75 -13.46
CA LYS A 46 21.47 16.80 -12.51
C LYS A 46 20.27 17.57 -11.96
N THR A 47 19.65 18.41 -12.76
CA THR A 47 18.50 19.23 -12.33
C THR A 47 17.60 19.62 -13.51
N GLY A 48 18.00 19.29 -14.74
CA GLY A 48 17.29 19.67 -15.95
C GLY A 48 16.23 18.66 -16.33
N GLU A 49 15.00 19.13 -16.52
CA GLU A 49 13.91 18.35 -17.07
C GLU A 49 13.32 19.09 -18.26
N VAL A 50 13.06 18.36 -19.35
CA VAL A 50 12.35 18.86 -20.52
C VAL A 50 11.11 17.99 -20.72
N ALA A 51 9.93 18.58 -20.54
CA ALA A 51 8.68 17.88 -20.75
C ALA A 51 8.51 17.46 -22.21
N LEU A 52 8.05 16.27 -22.44
CA LEU A 52 7.63 15.74 -23.73
C LEU A 52 6.11 15.84 -23.84
N ALA A 53 5.63 16.40 -24.95
CA ALA A 53 4.21 16.64 -25.18
C ALA A 53 3.56 15.45 -25.89
N LYS A 54 2.58 14.81 -25.25
CA LYS A 54 1.77 13.77 -25.88
C LYS A 54 1.02 14.34 -27.10
N GLY A 55 1.01 13.59 -28.19
CA GLY A 55 0.41 13.99 -29.46
C GLY A 55 1.35 14.80 -30.37
N THR A 56 2.36 15.46 -29.80
CA THR A 56 3.38 16.22 -30.53
C THR A 56 4.70 15.47 -30.58
N ASP A 57 5.26 15.15 -29.42
CA ASP A 57 6.58 14.51 -29.32
C ASP A 57 6.46 12.97 -29.33
N TYR A 58 5.38 12.42 -28.82
CA TYR A 58 5.11 10.99 -28.80
C TYR A 58 3.61 10.69 -28.82
N LYS A 59 3.26 9.44 -29.17
CA LYS A 59 1.93 8.87 -29.03
C LYS A 59 1.98 7.72 -28.03
N LEU A 60 0.93 7.55 -27.25
CA LEU A 60 0.74 6.36 -26.42
C LEU A 60 -0.20 5.39 -27.14
N ILE A 61 0.25 4.16 -27.30
CA ILE A 61 -0.52 3.09 -27.93
C ILE A 61 -0.69 1.98 -26.91
N ALA A 62 -1.95 1.69 -26.56
CA ALA A 62 -2.30 0.57 -25.69
C ALA A 62 -2.51 -0.71 -26.51
N ALA A 63 -2.10 -1.84 -25.98
CA ALA A 63 -2.44 -3.14 -26.54
C ALA A 63 -2.63 -4.18 -25.42
N ASP A 64 -3.55 -5.12 -25.65
CA ASP A 64 -3.67 -6.32 -24.82
C ASP A 64 -2.67 -7.37 -25.29
N GLY A 65 -1.98 -8.00 -24.35
CA GLY A 65 -1.00 -9.03 -24.68
C GLY A 65 -1.63 -10.27 -25.28
N THR A 66 -1.04 -10.81 -26.33
CA THR A 66 -1.49 -12.05 -27.00
C THR A 66 -1.35 -13.28 -26.11
N ASP A 67 -0.60 -13.19 -25.01
CA ASP A 67 -0.48 -14.20 -23.96
C ASP A 67 -1.71 -14.24 -23.00
N GLY A 68 -2.62 -13.27 -23.12
CA GLY A 68 -3.77 -13.11 -22.25
C GLY A 68 -3.45 -12.77 -20.79
N LYS A 69 -2.19 -12.47 -20.46
CA LYS A 69 -1.70 -12.18 -19.11
C LYS A 69 -1.13 -10.78 -18.96
N THR A 70 -0.66 -10.18 -20.04
CA THR A 70 -0.01 -8.87 -20.03
C THR A 70 -0.80 -7.82 -20.80
N LYS A 71 -0.43 -6.58 -20.58
CA LYS A 71 -0.84 -5.40 -21.34
C LYS A 71 0.38 -4.58 -21.68
N PHE A 72 0.24 -3.73 -22.66
CA PHE A 72 1.32 -2.89 -23.15
C PHE A 72 0.90 -1.43 -23.22
N TRP A 73 1.86 -0.56 -22.88
CA TRP A 73 1.92 0.81 -23.34
C TRP A 73 3.17 0.99 -24.21
N THR A 74 2.99 1.46 -25.41
CA THR A 74 4.09 1.85 -26.29
C THR A 74 4.08 3.36 -26.44
N ALA A 75 5.17 4.01 -26.03
CA ALA A 75 5.44 5.40 -26.35
C ALA A 75 6.21 5.44 -27.68
N GLU A 76 5.47 5.67 -28.77
CA GLU A 76 6.01 5.81 -30.14
C GLU A 76 6.39 7.27 -30.38
N PHE A 77 7.68 7.54 -30.56
CA PHE A 77 8.17 8.92 -30.78
C PHE A 77 7.96 9.38 -32.19
N THR A 78 7.36 10.55 -32.31
CA THR A 78 7.22 11.24 -33.59
C THR A 78 8.57 11.75 -34.08
N GLU A 79 8.64 12.20 -35.33
CA GLU A 79 9.84 12.87 -35.87
C GLU A 79 10.23 14.08 -35.01
N ALA A 80 9.25 14.91 -34.60
CA ALA A 80 9.49 16.07 -33.75
C ALA A 80 10.03 15.65 -32.37
N GLY A 81 9.49 14.57 -31.79
CA GLY A 81 9.98 14.03 -30.53
C GLY A 81 11.40 13.50 -30.62
N ARG A 82 11.71 12.72 -31.66
CA ARG A 82 13.06 12.20 -31.89
C ARG A 82 14.10 13.32 -32.09
N LYS A 83 13.74 14.35 -32.84
CA LYS A 83 14.57 15.55 -32.99
C LYS A 83 14.81 16.22 -31.63
N LYS A 84 13.77 16.37 -30.82
CA LYS A 84 13.86 16.96 -29.49
C LYS A 84 14.75 16.11 -28.54
N LEU A 85 14.75 14.78 -28.68
CA LEU A 85 15.65 13.90 -27.92
C LEU A 85 17.13 14.21 -28.27
N VAL A 86 17.45 14.28 -29.56
CA VAL A 86 18.80 14.57 -30.04
C VAL A 86 19.27 15.95 -29.58
N GLU A 87 18.43 16.98 -29.74
CA GLU A 87 18.73 18.37 -29.37
C GLU A 87 18.97 18.55 -27.85
N ASN A 88 18.32 17.76 -27.03
CA ASN A 88 18.43 17.87 -25.58
C ASN A 88 19.39 16.87 -24.94
N ARG A 89 19.94 15.92 -25.69
CA ARG A 89 20.96 15.01 -25.21
C ARG A 89 22.26 15.75 -24.92
N LYS A 90 22.69 15.79 -23.69
CA LYS A 90 23.93 16.45 -23.24
C LYS A 90 25.09 15.47 -23.10
N ASP A 91 24.81 14.31 -22.49
CA ASP A 91 25.77 13.24 -22.19
C ASP A 91 25.05 11.91 -22.02
N ASP A 92 25.77 10.87 -21.60
CA ASP A 92 25.21 9.53 -21.36
C ASP A 92 24.30 9.46 -20.14
N ASN A 93 24.20 10.50 -19.31
CA ASN A 93 23.27 10.60 -18.20
C ASN A 93 21.92 11.19 -18.62
N THR A 94 21.85 11.76 -19.82
CA THR A 94 20.59 12.24 -20.37
C THR A 94 19.72 11.05 -20.78
N LYS A 95 18.53 10.94 -20.19
CA LYS A 95 17.60 9.82 -20.38
C LYS A 95 16.20 10.31 -20.74
N VAL A 96 15.45 9.48 -21.41
CA VAL A 96 13.99 9.58 -21.40
C VAL A 96 13.50 8.94 -20.13
N GLN A 97 12.70 9.65 -19.36
CA GLN A 97 11.98 9.09 -18.23
C GLN A 97 10.49 8.99 -18.57
N MET A 98 9.93 7.79 -18.38
CA MET A 98 8.49 7.53 -18.49
C MET A 98 7.99 7.14 -17.11
N ASP A 99 7.11 7.94 -16.56
CA ASP A 99 6.46 7.70 -15.26
C ASP A 99 5.05 7.17 -15.52
N LEU A 100 4.71 6.05 -14.88
CA LEU A 100 3.40 5.40 -14.96
C LEU A 100 2.86 5.23 -13.56
N SER A 101 1.63 5.65 -13.34
CA SER A 101 0.94 5.49 -12.06
C SER A 101 -0.40 4.81 -12.27
N GLY A 102 -0.78 3.95 -11.33
CA GLY A 102 -2.01 3.21 -11.44
C GLY A 102 -2.38 2.44 -10.19
N THR A 103 -3.20 1.42 -10.36
CA THR A 103 -3.71 0.61 -9.26
C THR A 103 -3.69 -0.87 -9.61
N VAL A 104 -3.41 -1.69 -8.62
CA VAL A 104 -3.62 -3.14 -8.73
C VAL A 104 -5.13 -3.37 -8.68
N LYS A 105 -5.70 -3.85 -9.80
CA LYS A 105 -7.11 -4.29 -9.85
C LYS A 105 -7.26 -5.54 -9.00
N ASP A 106 -8.43 -5.90 -8.66
CA ASP A 106 -8.89 -7.11 -7.98
C ASP A 106 -7.83 -8.17 -7.58
N LYS A 107 -8.15 -8.86 -6.50
CA LYS A 107 -7.54 -10.08 -5.93
C LYS A 107 -6.12 -10.40 -6.41
N VAL A 108 -5.19 -10.37 -5.51
CA VAL A 108 -3.90 -11.02 -5.68
C VAL A 108 -4.17 -12.51 -5.95
N GLU A 109 -4.28 -12.86 -7.23
CA GLU A 109 -4.40 -14.27 -7.61
C GLU A 109 -3.09 -15.00 -7.26
N ALA A 110 -3.17 -16.28 -7.27
CA ALA A 110 -2.29 -17.33 -6.76
C ALA A 110 -0.76 -17.09 -6.70
N ASP A 111 -0.18 -16.10 -7.37
CA ASP A 111 1.28 -15.93 -7.37
C ASP A 111 1.80 -14.68 -6.64
N GLY A 112 0.92 -13.79 -6.20
CA GLY A 112 1.30 -12.57 -5.47
C GLY A 112 2.31 -11.65 -6.19
N LEU A 113 2.69 -11.99 -7.42
CA LEU A 113 3.75 -11.34 -8.18
C LEU A 113 3.17 -10.54 -9.33
N PHE A 114 3.59 -9.30 -9.45
CA PHE A 114 3.23 -8.42 -10.55
C PHE A 114 4.51 -8.00 -11.28
N LYS A 115 4.65 -8.48 -12.49
CA LYS A 115 5.82 -8.20 -13.33
C LYS A 115 5.55 -6.99 -14.22
N ASN A 116 6.55 -6.13 -14.29
CA ASN A 116 6.62 -5.04 -15.25
C ASN A 116 7.96 -5.12 -15.99
N LYS A 117 7.91 -5.02 -17.31
CA LYS A 117 9.09 -5.15 -18.17
C LYS A 117 9.16 -3.94 -19.09
N ALA A 118 10.25 -3.20 -18.98
CA ALA A 118 10.56 -2.07 -19.84
C ALA A 118 11.49 -2.48 -20.97
N ILE A 119 11.21 -2.05 -22.19
CA ILE A 119 12.00 -2.34 -23.38
C ILE A 119 12.27 -1.03 -24.11
N LEU A 120 13.53 -0.76 -24.43
CA LEU A 120 13.92 0.34 -25.29
C LEU A 120 14.16 -0.18 -26.71
N LEU A 121 13.56 0.47 -27.70
CA LEU A 121 13.79 0.25 -29.12
C LEU A 121 14.40 1.51 -29.74
N PRO A 122 15.73 1.60 -29.80
CA PRO A 122 16.40 2.71 -30.44
C PRO A 122 16.39 2.59 -31.97
N ASN A 123 16.00 1.44 -32.52
CA ASN A 123 15.85 1.13 -33.92
C ASN A 123 14.60 0.27 -34.14
N ALA A 124 14.04 0.34 -35.34
CA ALA A 124 12.93 -0.51 -35.71
C ALA A 124 13.31 -2.01 -35.60
N PRO A 125 12.43 -2.86 -35.03
CA PRO A 125 12.70 -4.30 -34.89
C PRO A 125 12.94 -4.97 -36.25
N SER A 126 14.09 -5.65 -36.40
CA SER A 126 14.47 -6.29 -37.67
C SER A 126 13.81 -7.67 -37.87
N ASN A 127 13.26 -8.26 -36.81
CA ASN A 127 12.66 -9.59 -36.83
C ASN A 127 11.13 -9.60 -37.05
N GLY A 128 10.55 -8.40 -37.40
CA GLY A 128 9.12 -8.27 -37.65
C GLY A 128 8.23 -8.17 -36.44
N TRP A 129 8.79 -8.19 -35.23
CA TRP A 129 8.02 -7.93 -33.99
C TRP A 129 7.42 -6.53 -34.03
N LYS A 130 6.16 -6.44 -33.61
CA LYS A 130 5.40 -5.18 -33.59
C LYS A 130 5.06 -4.82 -32.14
N PRO A 131 5.83 -3.95 -31.48
CA PRO A 131 5.65 -3.63 -30.06
C PRO A 131 4.26 -3.05 -29.73
N ASN A 132 3.61 -2.38 -30.68
CA ASN A 132 2.30 -1.79 -30.52
C ASN A 132 1.12 -2.74 -30.86
N SER A 133 1.39 -4.01 -31.15
CA SER A 133 0.38 -5.01 -31.50
C SER A 133 -0.03 -5.90 -30.33
N GLY A 134 0.64 -5.76 -29.16
CA GLY A 134 0.46 -6.66 -28.02
C GLY A 134 1.17 -8.01 -28.15
N GLU A 135 1.96 -8.21 -29.21
CA GLU A 135 2.82 -9.38 -29.31
C GLU A 135 3.89 -9.37 -28.20
N VAL A 136 4.03 -10.49 -27.52
CA VAL A 136 5.06 -10.63 -26.48
C VAL A 136 6.44 -10.49 -27.15
N PRO A 137 7.33 -9.64 -26.59
CA PRO A 137 8.65 -9.43 -27.18
C PRO A 137 9.45 -10.73 -27.22
N PRO A 138 10.21 -10.94 -28.28
CA PRO A 138 11.17 -12.06 -28.34
C PRO A 138 12.14 -12.01 -27.15
N PRO A 139 12.58 -13.17 -26.64
CA PRO A 139 13.43 -13.24 -25.43
C PRO A 139 14.77 -12.52 -25.58
N ASP A 140 15.24 -12.35 -26.82
CA ASP A 140 16.53 -11.71 -27.11
C ASP A 140 16.52 -10.17 -27.05
N TYR A 141 15.34 -9.54 -26.87
CA TYR A 141 15.30 -8.10 -26.73
C TYR A 141 15.79 -7.67 -25.34
N PRO A 142 16.75 -6.73 -25.29
CA PRO A 142 17.18 -6.16 -24.00
C PRO A 142 16.01 -5.55 -23.27
N ASN A 143 15.85 -5.97 -22.02
CA ASN A 143 14.76 -5.49 -21.19
C ASN A 143 15.20 -5.33 -19.73
N SER A 144 14.45 -4.54 -18.99
CA SER A 144 14.54 -4.44 -17.52
C SER A 144 13.22 -4.91 -16.94
N GLU A 145 13.27 -5.96 -16.11
CA GLU A 145 12.09 -6.48 -15.42
C GLU A 145 12.16 -6.13 -13.95
N VAL A 146 11.07 -5.60 -13.43
CA VAL A 146 10.86 -5.41 -12.00
C VAL A 146 9.66 -6.23 -11.53
N VAL A 147 9.74 -6.68 -10.29
CA VAL A 147 8.70 -7.49 -9.66
C VAL A 147 8.17 -6.76 -8.44
N SER A 148 6.87 -6.57 -8.39
CA SER A 148 6.17 -6.13 -7.17
C SER A 148 5.52 -7.35 -6.52
N LYS A 149 5.65 -7.45 -5.18
CA LYS A 149 5.14 -8.57 -4.39
C LYS A 149 4.02 -8.12 -3.49
N PHE A 150 2.95 -8.91 -3.46
CA PHE A 150 1.75 -8.62 -2.68
C PHE A 150 1.27 -9.88 -1.96
N GLY A 151 0.58 -9.68 -0.85
CA GLY A 151 -0.10 -10.73 -0.10
C GLY A 151 -1.48 -10.30 0.36
N LYS A 152 -2.12 -11.19 1.10
CA LYS A 152 -3.48 -11.05 1.65
C LYS A 152 -3.45 -11.31 3.14
N VAL A 153 -4.39 -10.72 3.86
CA VAL A 153 -4.64 -11.04 5.27
C VAL A 153 -6.07 -11.50 5.41
N LYS A 154 -6.26 -12.72 5.91
CA LYS A 154 -7.56 -13.24 6.31
C LYS A 154 -7.72 -13.10 7.82
N ILE A 155 -8.68 -12.32 8.24
CA ILE A 155 -9.03 -12.09 9.64
C ILE A 155 -10.21 -12.98 9.99
N THR A 156 -10.10 -13.71 11.10
CA THR A 156 -11.21 -14.40 11.73
C THR A 156 -11.52 -13.71 13.06
N LYS A 157 -12.68 -13.11 13.18
CA LYS A 157 -13.14 -12.40 14.37
C LYS A 157 -13.91 -13.35 15.29
N VAL A 158 -13.50 -13.44 16.56
CA VAL A 158 -14.11 -14.35 17.54
C VAL A 158 -14.27 -13.67 18.89
N SER A 159 -15.12 -14.26 19.74
CA SER A 159 -15.22 -13.88 21.15
C SER A 159 -13.97 -14.30 21.93
N SER A 160 -13.52 -13.46 22.85
CA SER A 160 -12.38 -13.78 23.74
C SER A 160 -12.70 -14.86 24.78
N VAL A 161 -13.99 -15.08 25.07
CA VAL A 161 -14.47 -16.08 26.05
C VAL A 161 -14.95 -17.36 25.38
N ASP A 162 -15.21 -17.34 24.08
CA ASP A 162 -15.59 -18.51 23.27
C ASP A 162 -15.03 -18.39 21.85
N ALA A 163 -13.92 -19.04 21.57
CA ALA A 163 -13.26 -19.00 20.28
C ALA A 163 -14.07 -19.62 19.12
N THR A 164 -15.14 -20.37 19.43
CA THR A 164 -16.05 -20.92 18.42
C THR A 164 -17.11 -19.92 17.98
N ALA A 165 -17.39 -18.90 18.82
CA ALA A 165 -18.34 -17.85 18.53
C ALA A 165 -17.73 -16.86 17.51
N LYS A 166 -18.15 -16.98 16.25
CA LYS A 166 -17.75 -16.13 15.14
C LYS A 166 -18.53 -14.81 15.16
N LEU A 167 -17.82 -13.70 14.97
CA LEU A 167 -18.36 -12.35 15.14
C LEU A 167 -18.43 -11.62 13.81
N LYS A 168 -19.64 -11.42 13.29
CA LYS A 168 -19.93 -10.66 12.09
C LYS A 168 -19.97 -9.15 12.36
N ASP A 169 -19.92 -8.37 11.29
CA ASP A 169 -20.10 -6.90 11.27
C ASP A 169 -19.04 -6.12 12.08
N ALA A 170 -17.89 -6.74 12.40
CA ALA A 170 -16.70 -5.99 12.81
C ALA A 170 -16.11 -5.27 11.61
N GLU A 171 -15.77 -4.00 11.74
CA GLU A 171 -15.17 -3.22 10.66
C GLU A 171 -13.72 -2.86 10.97
N PHE A 172 -12.86 -3.04 9.97
CA PHE A 172 -11.43 -2.77 10.06
C PHE A 172 -10.98 -1.78 8.99
N GLU A 173 -10.00 -0.98 9.35
CA GLU A 173 -9.21 -0.16 8.45
C GLU A 173 -7.74 -0.58 8.51
N VAL A 174 -7.00 -0.31 7.44
CA VAL A 174 -5.56 -0.62 7.34
C VAL A 174 -4.77 0.67 7.21
N TYR A 175 -3.68 0.74 7.96
CA TYR A 175 -2.75 1.86 7.92
C TYR A 175 -1.31 1.40 7.73
N LYS A 176 -0.45 2.23 7.11
CA LYS A 176 0.97 2.19 7.44
C LYS A 176 1.13 2.74 8.83
N CYS A 177 2.00 2.14 9.63
CA CYS A 177 2.17 2.56 11.02
C CYS A 177 3.58 2.35 11.54
N THR A 178 3.88 3.06 12.63
CA THR A 178 5.13 2.94 13.37
C THR A 178 4.82 2.52 14.80
N PRO A 179 5.01 1.23 15.17
CA PRO A 179 4.85 0.76 16.54
C PRO A 179 5.81 1.48 17.50
N THR A 180 5.31 1.88 18.67
CA THR A 180 6.15 2.51 19.72
C THR A 180 7.18 1.54 20.26
N THR A 181 6.83 0.25 20.32
CA THR A 181 7.73 -0.84 20.67
C THR A 181 7.66 -1.88 19.55
N LYS A 182 8.82 -2.35 19.09
CA LYS A 182 8.91 -3.36 18.04
C LYS A 182 8.10 -4.60 18.44
N PRO A 183 7.12 -5.03 17.62
CA PRO A 183 6.39 -6.26 17.84
C PRO A 183 7.33 -7.48 17.90
N THR A 184 7.03 -8.41 18.80
CA THR A 184 7.77 -9.67 18.94
C THR A 184 7.18 -10.80 18.13
N GLU A 185 5.93 -10.63 17.68
CA GLU A 185 5.21 -11.57 16.81
C GLU A 185 4.41 -10.80 15.76
N ASN A 186 4.04 -11.48 14.69
CA ASN A 186 3.14 -10.90 13.69
C ASN A 186 1.70 -10.85 14.26
N PHE A 187 0.95 -9.82 13.91
CA PHE A 187 -0.39 -9.54 14.45
C PHE A 187 -0.44 -9.28 15.97
N GLN A 188 0.48 -8.47 16.44
CA GLN A 188 0.52 -8.06 17.84
C GLN A 188 -0.21 -6.74 18.07
N SER A 189 -1.06 -6.70 19.12
CA SER A 189 -1.69 -5.46 19.57
C SER A 189 -0.67 -4.58 20.29
N VAL A 190 -0.42 -3.38 19.78
CA VAL A 190 0.61 -2.46 20.26
C VAL A 190 0.14 -1.01 20.20
N ASP A 191 0.81 -0.14 20.92
CA ASP A 191 0.68 1.29 20.69
C ASP A 191 1.50 1.68 19.45
N ALA A 192 0.89 2.40 18.52
CA ALA A 192 1.53 2.80 17.27
C ALA A 192 1.02 4.18 16.81
N SER A 193 1.88 4.93 16.12
CA SER A 193 1.44 6.04 15.30
C SER A 193 0.89 5.51 13.98
N LEU A 194 -0.25 6.04 13.56
CA LEU A 194 -0.88 5.70 12.28
C LEU A 194 -0.43 6.75 11.25
N ASP A 195 0.39 6.33 10.28
CA ASP A 195 1.02 7.26 9.37
C ASP A 195 0.14 7.56 8.14
N LYS A 196 -0.37 6.52 7.48
CA LYS A 196 -1.18 6.65 6.27
C LYS A 196 -2.26 5.58 6.21
N LYS A 197 -3.52 5.99 6.06
CA LYS A 197 -4.62 5.08 5.72
C LYS A 197 -4.41 4.50 4.32
N LEU A 198 -4.62 3.22 4.18
CA LEU A 198 -4.52 2.50 2.93
C LEU A 198 -5.90 2.06 2.44
N SER A 199 -6.00 1.86 1.14
CA SER A 199 -7.22 1.34 0.49
C SER A 199 -6.87 0.11 -0.35
N PRO A 200 -6.38 -0.99 0.25
CA PRO A 200 -6.09 -2.21 -0.48
C PRO A 200 -7.32 -2.68 -1.27
N ALA A 201 -7.11 -3.13 -2.51
CA ALA A 201 -8.17 -3.50 -3.44
C ALA A 201 -9.29 -2.44 -3.59
N GLY A 202 -8.97 -1.15 -3.40
CA GLY A 202 -9.92 -0.03 -3.54
C GLY A 202 -10.95 0.10 -2.43
N LYS A 203 -10.81 -0.65 -1.33
CA LYS A 203 -11.70 -0.58 -0.18
C LYS A 203 -11.05 0.18 0.97
N GLU A 204 -11.80 1.02 1.64
CA GLU A 204 -11.33 1.75 2.80
C GLU A 204 -11.67 1.07 4.11
N THR A 205 -12.70 0.22 4.11
CA THR A 205 -13.20 -0.49 5.30
C THR A 205 -13.51 -1.94 4.94
N TYR A 206 -13.21 -2.84 5.84
CA TYR A 206 -13.35 -4.27 5.67
C TYR A 206 -14.21 -4.84 6.79
N ALA A 207 -15.39 -5.35 6.45
CA ALA A 207 -16.35 -5.89 7.41
C ALA A 207 -16.32 -7.41 7.44
N THR A 208 -16.39 -8.02 8.64
CA THR A 208 -16.51 -9.45 8.78
C THR A 208 -17.90 -9.95 8.39
N ASP A 209 -17.92 -11.07 7.69
CA ASP A 209 -19.13 -11.75 7.21
C ASP A 209 -19.84 -12.57 8.32
N ALA A 210 -20.85 -13.35 7.92
CA ALA A 210 -21.60 -14.22 8.83
C ALA A 210 -20.73 -15.31 9.50
N ASN A 211 -19.58 -15.64 8.91
CA ASN A 211 -18.61 -16.58 9.47
C ASN A 211 -17.57 -15.89 10.35
N GLY A 212 -17.72 -14.57 10.58
CA GLY A 212 -16.73 -13.75 11.29
C GLY A 212 -15.45 -13.55 10.49
N GLU A 213 -15.48 -13.70 9.16
CA GLU A 213 -14.30 -13.66 8.34
C GLU A 213 -14.28 -12.44 7.42
N VAL A 214 -13.11 -11.87 7.19
CA VAL A 214 -12.86 -10.87 6.14
C VAL A 214 -11.46 -11.04 5.58
N THR A 215 -11.32 -10.87 4.27
CA THR A 215 -10.01 -10.87 3.60
C THR A 215 -9.67 -9.47 3.11
N ILE A 216 -8.48 -9.02 3.46
CA ILE A 216 -7.86 -7.79 2.96
C ILE A 216 -6.83 -8.21 1.92
N ASP A 217 -7.12 -7.93 0.66
CA ASP A 217 -6.31 -8.31 -0.49
C ASP A 217 -5.46 -7.12 -0.99
N GLY A 218 -4.37 -7.40 -1.70
CA GLY A 218 -3.55 -6.38 -2.35
C GLY A 218 -2.65 -5.59 -1.40
N LEU A 219 -2.18 -6.20 -0.33
CA LEU A 219 -1.16 -5.63 0.55
C LEU A 219 0.23 -5.88 -0.02
N ARG A 220 0.98 -4.81 -0.28
CA ARG A 220 2.37 -4.93 -0.74
C ARG A 220 3.25 -5.54 0.34
N ASN A 221 4.18 -6.42 -0.05
CA ASN A 221 5.16 -6.93 0.89
C ASN A 221 5.98 -5.79 1.49
N ASN A 222 6.15 -5.81 2.81
CA ASN A 222 6.88 -4.76 3.53
C ASN A 222 8.40 -4.84 3.29
N ASP A 223 8.91 -6.03 3.01
CA ASP A 223 10.33 -6.33 2.82
C ASP A 223 10.79 -6.29 1.36
N TRP A 224 9.96 -5.78 0.44
CA TRP A 224 10.28 -5.68 -0.97
C TRP A 224 9.90 -4.33 -1.56
N GLU A 225 10.88 -3.59 -2.06
CA GLU A 225 10.68 -2.29 -2.70
C GLU A 225 11.74 -2.07 -3.80
N ASN A 226 11.32 -1.44 -4.92
CA ASN A 226 12.20 -1.11 -6.04
C ASN A 226 13.01 -2.31 -6.57
N ASN A 227 12.40 -3.50 -6.59
CA ASN A 227 13.00 -4.76 -7.00
C ASN A 227 14.15 -5.25 -6.10
N GLU A 228 14.19 -4.77 -4.87
CA GLU A 228 15.21 -5.09 -3.88
C GLU A 228 14.60 -5.44 -2.52
N ALA A 229 15.31 -6.23 -1.74
CA ALA A 229 14.92 -6.54 -0.39
C ALA A 229 15.13 -5.34 0.54
N VAL A 230 14.15 -5.05 1.40
CA VAL A 230 14.20 -3.97 2.40
C VAL A 230 14.68 -4.54 3.73
N ALA A 231 15.84 -4.09 4.21
CA ALA A 231 16.47 -4.61 5.43
C ALA A 231 15.65 -4.34 6.71
N ASN A 232 14.94 -3.21 6.77
CA ASN A 232 14.11 -2.82 7.90
C ASN A 232 12.69 -2.53 7.43
N PRO A 233 11.89 -3.56 7.20
CA PRO A 233 10.54 -3.40 6.68
C PRO A 233 9.64 -2.69 7.70
N GLY A 234 8.84 -1.74 7.22
CA GLY A 234 7.81 -1.05 8.00
C GLY A 234 6.68 -1.98 8.41
N TYR A 235 5.67 -1.44 9.08
CA TYR A 235 4.51 -2.19 9.56
C TYR A 235 3.22 -1.70 8.92
N TYR A 236 2.27 -2.60 8.82
CA TYR A 236 0.85 -2.31 8.70
C TYR A 236 0.19 -2.42 10.07
N CYS A 237 -0.86 -1.64 10.27
CA CYS A 237 -1.74 -1.75 11.42
C CYS A 237 -3.19 -1.99 10.97
N LEU A 238 -3.83 -3.01 11.55
CA LEU A 238 -5.27 -3.14 11.54
C LEU A 238 -5.84 -2.30 12.67
N VAL A 239 -6.82 -1.48 12.35
CA VAL A 239 -7.57 -0.69 13.33
C VAL A 239 -9.03 -1.11 13.25
N GLU A 240 -9.58 -1.60 14.35
CA GLU A 240 -11.00 -1.86 14.43
C GLU A 240 -11.73 -0.53 14.63
N THR A 241 -12.62 -0.19 13.70
CA THR A 241 -13.41 1.05 13.72
C THR A 241 -14.82 0.83 14.24
N LYS A 242 -15.29 -0.43 14.18
CA LYS A 242 -16.59 -0.83 14.72
C LYS A 242 -16.52 -2.25 15.26
N ALA A 243 -16.85 -2.42 16.52
CA ALA A 243 -16.96 -3.72 17.14
C ALA A 243 -18.29 -4.40 16.76
N PRO A 244 -18.35 -5.74 16.78
CA PRO A 244 -19.60 -6.50 16.69
C PRO A 244 -20.58 -6.10 17.78
N GLU A 245 -21.87 -6.28 17.51
CA GLU A 245 -22.90 -6.00 18.51
C GLU A 245 -22.69 -6.85 19.80
N GLY A 246 -22.71 -6.17 20.93
CA GLY A 246 -22.48 -6.81 22.23
C GLY A 246 -21.01 -6.97 22.64
N PHE A 247 -20.08 -6.45 21.86
CA PHE A 247 -18.64 -6.55 22.13
C PHE A 247 -17.98 -5.16 22.30
N GLU A 248 -16.87 -5.13 23.06
CA GLU A 248 -16.06 -3.94 23.23
C GLU A 248 -15.16 -3.72 22.02
N LEU A 249 -14.92 -2.45 21.67
CA LEU A 249 -14.02 -2.07 20.59
C LEU A 249 -12.56 -2.36 20.95
N GLN A 250 -11.82 -2.99 20.03
CA GLN A 250 -10.37 -3.12 20.13
C GLN A 250 -9.71 -1.75 19.88
N THR A 251 -9.29 -1.08 20.94
CA THR A 251 -8.78 0.29 20.86
C THR A 251 -7.31 0.38 20.42
N ARG A 252 -6.53 -0.69 20.61
CA ARG A 252 -5.12 -0.73 20.21
C ARG A 252 -4.98 -1.28 18.78
N PRO A 253 -4.22 -0.63 17.93
CA PRO A 253 -3.89 -1.17 16.62
C PRO A 253 -3.19 -2.53 16.71
N ILE A 254 -3.42 -3.40 15.72
CA ILE A 254 -2.75 -4.68 15.59
C ILE A 254 -1.69 -4.54 14.51
N ALA A 255 -0.42 -4.48 14.90
CA ALA A 255 0.70 -4.37 13.99
C ALA A 255 1.03 -5.70 13.34
N PHE A 256 1.30 -5.69 12.03
CA PHE A 256 1.69 -6.86 11.26
C PHE A 256 2.57 -6.51 10.07
N GLN A 257 3.20 -7.52 9.50
CA GLN A 257 3.99 -7.42 8.28
C GLN A 257 3.60 -8.51 7.30
N VAL A 258 3.55 -8.14 6.02
CA VAL A 258 3.48 -9.07 4.89
C VAL A 258 4.89 -9.17 4.34
N LEU A 259 5.53 -10.31 4.49
CA LEU A 259 6.93 -10.56 4.12
C LEU A 259 7.02 -11.71 3.12
N GLU A 260 8.10 -11.75 2.35
CA GLU A 260 8.38 -12.90 1.48
C GLU A 260 8.38 -14.24 2.24
N SER A 261 8.88 -14.23 3.48
CA SER A 261 8.97 -15.42 4.32
C SER A 261 7.64 -15.91 4.87
N ASN A 262 6.61 -15.06 4.94
CA ASN A 262 5.31 -15.43 5.51
C ASN A 262 4.15 -15.35 4.50
N SER A 263 4.38 -14.79 3.32
CA SER A 263 3.43 -14.71 2.21
C SER A 263 3.99 -15.50 1.03
N THR A 264 3.67 -16.77 0.97
CA THR A 264 4.26 -17.77 0.06
C THR A 264 3.19 -18.50 -0.74
N ALA A 265 3.59 -19.25 -1.74
CA ALA A 265 2.68 -20.09 -2.51
C ALA A 265 2.00 -21.17 -1.65
N ASP A 266 2.68 -21.69 -0.62
CA ASP A 266 2.15 -22.73 0.25
C ASP A 266 0.93 -22.26 1.07
N ASN A 267 0.84 -20.98 1.35
CA ASN A 267 -0.31 -20.37 2.02
C ASN A 267 -1.17 -19.51 1.08
N GLU A 268 -1.01 -19.70 -0.24
CA GLU A 268 -1.70 -18.92 -1.28
C GLU A 268 -1.54 -17.40 -1.07
N TYR A 269 -0.36 -16.98 -0.62
CA TYR A 269 -0.01 -15.59 -0.26
C TYR A 269 -0.97 -14.96 0.77
N THR A 270 -1.55 -15.81 1.66
CA THR A 270 -2.55 -15.41 2.64
C THR A 270 -2.04 -15.62 4.06
N LEU A 271 -1.92 -14.53 4.81
CA LEU A 271 -1.66 -14.56 6.24
C LEU A 271 -2.98 -14.70 6.99
N ASN A 272 -3.09 -15.70 7.85
CA ASN A 272 -4.29 -15.89 8.68
C ASN A 272 -4.06 -15.32 10.08
N THR A 273 -5.04 -14.60 10.60
CA THR A 273 -5.02 -14.10 11.98
C THR A 273 -6.40 -14.21 12.63
N THR A 274 -6.40 -14.36 13.96
CA THR A 274 -7.61 -14.36 14.76
C THR A 274 -7.61 -13.14 15.67
N VAL A 275 -8.61 -12.30 15.51
CA VAL A 275 -8.81 -11.11 16.36
C VAL A 275 -9.94 -11.39 17.33
N LYS A 276 -9.69 -11.14 18.63
CA LYS A 276 -10.61 -11.47 19.72
C LYS A 276 -11.20 -10.21 20.33
N ASP A 277 -12.54 -10.17 20.47
CA ASP A 277 -13.20 -9.13 21.24
C ASP A 277 -13.74 -9.63 22.57
N VAL A 278 -13.72 -8.74 23.53
CA VAL A 278 -14.28 -8.96 24.85
C VAL A 278 -15.77 -8.66 24.80
N PRO A 279 -16.65 -9.60 25.25
CA PRO A 279 -18.08 -9.28 25.38
C PRO A 279 -18.27 -8.09 26.30
N LYS A 280 -19.17 -7.17 25.94
CA LYS A 280 -19.63 -6.15 26.89
C LYS A 280 -20.21 -6.86 28.11
N ARG A 281 -19.62 -6.67 29.26
CA ARG A 281 -20.21 -7.16 30.49
C ARG A 281 -21.53 -6.43 30.67
N GLY A 282 -22.63 -7.15 30.54
CA GLY A 282 -23.97 -6.62 30.82
C GLY A 282 -23.96 -5.94 32.16
N GLY A 283 -24.13 -4.63 32.10
CA GLY A 283 -24.36 -3.73 33.18
C GLY A 283 -23.87 -4.13 34.58
N PHE A 284 -22.72 -3.59 34.97
CA PHE A 284 -22.81 -2.94 36.27
C PHE A 284 -23.83 -1.81 36.05
N ASN A 285 -25.08 -2.06 36.36
CA ASN A 285 -25.99 -1.01 36.73
C ASN A 285 -25.42 -0.40 37.99
N LEU A 286 -24.42 0.46 37.83
CA LEU A 286 -24.20 1.44 38.88
C LEU A 286 -25.55 2.15 39.01
N PRO A 287 -26.11 2.27 40.22
CA PRO A 287 -27.32 3.04 40.40
C PRO A 287 -27.02 4.47 39.95
N LEU A 288 -27.29 4.73 38.69
CA LEU A 288 -27.19 6.06 38.08
C LEU A 288 -28.37 6.87 38.61
N THR A 289 -28.15 7.52 39.70
CA THR A 289 -29.02 8.64 40.11
C THR A 289 -28.66 9.86 39.22
N GLY A 290 -29.32 9.97 38.04
CA GLY A 290 -29.20 11.13 37.20
C GLY A 290 -28.57 10.91 35.82
N ALA A 291 -28.93 11.78 34.90
CA ALA A 291 -28.72 11.76 33.44
C ALA A 291 -27.25 11.89 32.98
N ALA A 292 -26.33 11.01 33.37
CA ALA A 292 -24.99 11.07 32.83
C ALA A 292 -24.15 9.81 33.10
N GLY A 293 -24.50 8.70 32.45
CA GLY A 293 -23.71 7.44 32.60
C GLY A 293 -22.24 7.60 32.26
N ILE A 294 -21.89 8.37 31.26
CA ILE A 294 -20.49 8.60 30.83
C ILE A 294 -19.83 9.65 31.75
N GLY A 295 -20.56 10.65 32.20
CA GLY A 295 -20.03 11.68 33.12
C GLY A 295 -19.59 11.15 34.47
N VAL A 296 -20.19 10.04 34.95
CA VAL A 296 -19.84 9.45 36.25
C VAL A 296 -18.51 8.66 36.18
N LEU A 297 -18.22 7.98 35.08
CA LEU A 297 -16.93 7.27 34.93
C LEU A 297 -15.76 8.25 34.76
N ILE A 298 -15.99 9.36 34.05
CA ILE A 298 -15.00 10.45 33.96
C ILE A 298 -14.93 11.18 35.30
N GLY A 299 -16.07 11.40 35.97
CA GLY A 299 -16.14 11.99 37.31
C GLY A 299 -15.49 11.13 38.40
N ALA A 300 -15.67 9.80 38.36
CA ALA A 300 -15.02 8.89 39.29
C ALA A 300 -13.50 8.82 39.08
N GLY A 301 -13.04 8.82 37.81
CA GLY A 301 -11.61 8.92 37.49
C GLY A 301 -11.02 10.27 37.94
N ALA A 302 -11.72 11.37 37.74
CA ALA A 302 -11.31 12.70 38.19
C ALA A 302 -11.36 12.85 39.72
N LEU A 303 -12.30 12.18 40.39
CA LEU A 303 -12.37 12.16 41.86
C LEU A 303 -11.23 11.34 42.47
N LEU A 304 -10.80 10.26 41.85
CA LEU A 304 -9.62 9.49 42.31
C LEU A 304 -8.33 10.28 42.12
N VAL A 305 -8.21 11.08 41.08
CA VAL A 305 -7.05 11.98 40.87
C VAL A 305 -7.21 13.26 41.71
N GLY A 306 -8.42 13.81 41.83
CA GLY A 306 -8.71 14.97 42.66
C GLY A 306 -8.74 14.67 44.18
N GLY A 307 -9.13 13.46 44.57
CA GLY A 307 -9.16 13.02 45.95
C GLY A 307 -7.78 12.97 46.59
N SER A 308 -6.78 12.47 45.89
CA SER A 308 -5.40 12.47 46.38
C SER A 308 -4.80 13.90 46.46
N GLY A 309 -5.17 14.80 45.55
CA GLY A 309 -4.78 16.22 45.64
C GLY A 309 -5.46 16.97 46.77
N ALA A 310 -6.75 16.68 47.06
CA ALA A 310 -7.49 17.31 48.15
C ALA A 310 -7.00 16.83 49.52
N ILE A 311 -6.62 15.57 49.66
CA ILE A 311 -6.03 15.04 50.88
C ILE A 311 -4.65 15.64 51.13
N ALA A 312 -3.84 15.82 50.07
CA ALA A 312 -2.53 16.46 50.16
C ALA A 312 -2.62 17.93 50.56
N LEU A 313 -3.61 18.68 50.05
CA LEU A 313 -3.88 20.08 50.43
C LEU A 313 -4.43 20.21 51.85
N ALA A 314 -5.31 19.29 52.28
CA ALA A 314 -5.84 19.28 53.66
C ALA A 314 -4.72 18.96 54.67
N ASN A 315 -3.82 18.04 54.36
CA ASN A 315 -2.68 17.70 55.21
C ASN A 315 -1.65 18.84 55.26
N LYS A 316 -1.44 19.59 54.16
CA LYS A 316 -0.59 20.76 54.15
C LYS A 316 -1.14 21.88 55.03
N ARG A 317 -2.44 22.20 54.97
CA ARG A 317 -3.11 23.18 55.82
C ARG A 317 -3.11 22.79 57.33
N ARG A 318 -3.21 21.50 57.65
CA ARG A 318 -3.09 21.03 59.04
C ARG A 318 -1.66 21.17 59.60
N LYS A 319 -0.64 20.97 58.79
CA LYS A 319 0.74 21.20 59.23
C LYS A 319 1.01 22.69 59.45
N GLU A 320 0.55 23.56 58.56
CA GLU A 320 0.75 25.04 58.71
C GLU A 320 -0.04 25.61 59.91
N GLN A 321 -1.08 24.95 60.40
CA GLN A 321 -1.82 25.32 61.64
C GLN A 321 -1.20 24.73 62.92
N ALA A 322 -0.30 23.75 62.83
CA ALA A 322 0.36 23.14 63.94
C ALA A 322 1.71 23.82 64.29
N ASP A 323 2.27 24.59 63.32
CA ASP A 323 3.53 25.31 63.43
C ASP A 323 3.35 26.84 63.65
N ALA A 324 2.07 27.29 63.91
CA ALA A 324 1.73 28.66 64.32
C ALA A 324 1.20 28.64 65.78
#